data_1d30860d6b94584021bde7ac19075bb4
#
_entry.id   1d30860d6b94584021bde7ac19075bb4
#
_cell.length_a   1.000
_cell.length_b   1.000
_cell.length_c   1.000
_cell.angle_alpha   90.00
_cell.angle_beta   90.00
_cell.angle_gamma   90.00
#
_symmetry.space_group_name_H-M   'P 1'
#
loop_
_entity.id
_entity.type
_entity.pdbx_description
1 polymer ?
#
loop_
_entity_poly.entity_id
_entity_poly.type
_entity_poly.pdbx_seq_one_letter_code
_entity_poly.pdbx_strand_id
1 'polypeptide(L)'
;MMPMKELDLVILGAGSAGFAAAIKASELGKKTAIIENGTIGGTCVNVGCVPSKHLLHVGDVYYYSRHHSFKGIKAGDVSLDFAEAIKQKDELVEYLRKSKYVDVLGGLPNTVFVEGKGVFISRNEVKVGDEVLRAEKFLVATGSSPDVVKFEGIDKVDFLTNVEALSLRQLPESMIVIGGRALALEFAQMYAHFGTRVTVLQRSPRILPENEPETSNELTRVLGAEGIEIYTGVQVREVSQRDGVKIVKCVLEGVEREFEAQQILMATGRKPNTHGIGLDLAEVETEKDFVKTNEFLQTTNPDIYAAGDCASPMMLETLAAKMGNIAVRNAFENARLTISGKEVPSVVFTNPQVAKVGYTEEEYSAKTHACACRTISMSLVPKAHIIGDTRGVIKMVIDPNTLKIVGVHMVSALASEMIHEATLAVKFELTIDDVIGTVHAFPTLSEAVKLVAQSFRRDVSKLSCCVE
;
A
#
# COMPACT_ATOMS: atom_id res chain seq x y z
N MET A 1 39.42 -8.49 20.69
CA MET A 1 38.02 -8.59 21.07
C MET A 1 37.57 -7.20 21.49
N MET A 2 36.81 -6.48 20.65
CA MET A 2 36.10 -5.29 21.13
C MET A 2 35.11 -5.72 22.19
N PRO A 3 34.93 -4.93 23.28
CA PRO A 3 33.96 -5.30 24.30
C PRO A 3 32.56 -5.40 23.69
N MET A 4 31.90 -6.54 23.91
CA MET A 4 30.50 -6.73 23.54
C MET A 4 29.69 -5.56 24.15
N LYS A 5 29.09 -4.74 23.31
CA LYS A 5 28.19 -3.67 23.78
C LYS A 5 26.95 -4.35 24.33
N GLU A 6 26.67 -4.19 25.60
CA GLU A 6 25.36 -4.49 26.17
C GLU A 6 24.37 -3.47 25.58
N LEU A 7 23.47 -3.98 24.75
CA LEU A 7 22.39 -3.22 24.12
C LEU A 7 21.07 -3.52 24.85
N ASP A 8 20.19 -2.54 24.91
CA ASP A 8 18.82 -2.79 25.34
C ASP A 8 18.00 -3.39 24.19
N LEU A 9 18.21 -2.89 22.95
CA LEU A 9 17.44 -3.30 21.77
C LEU A 9 18.32 -3.51 20.55
N VAL A 10 18.08 -4.58 19.82
CA VAL A 10 18.59 -4.80 18.45
C VAL A 10 17.43 -4.85 17.48
N ILE A 11 17.46 -4.05 16.42
CA ILE A 11 16.45 -3.94 15.39
C ILE A 11 17.02 -4.48 14.07
N LEU A 12 16.35 -5.47 13.48
CA LEU A 12 16.69 -6.02 12.16
C LEU A 12 15.83 -5.36 11.09
N GLY A 13 16.39 -4.41 10.36
CA GLY A 13 15.73 -3.64 9.29
C GLY A 13 15.55 -2.16 9.64
N ALA A 14 15.98 -1.28 8.73
CA ALA A 14 15.90 0.19 8.86
C ALA A 14 14.83 0.79 7.93
N GLY A 15 13.70 0.10 7.76
CA GLY A 15 12.49 0.63 7.15
C GLY A 15 11.59 1.34 8.18
N SER A 16 10.35 1.65 7.80
CA SER A 16 9.40 2.43 8.62
C SER A 16 9.17 1.85 10.01
N ALA A 17 9.02 0.52 10.13
CA ALA A 17 8.85 -0.14 11.44
C ALA A 17 10.10 -0.01 12.30
N GLY A 18 11.28 -0.26 11.72
CA GLY A 18 12.56 -0.19 12.43
C GLY A 18 12.88 1.23 12.90
N PHE A 19 12.65 2.24 12.05
CA PHE A 19 12.86 3.65 12.43
C PHE A 19 11.89 4.13 13.50
N ALA A 20 10.61 3.82 13.39
CA ALA A 20 9.64 4.17 14.43
C ALA A 20 9.99 3.53 15.79
N ALA A 21 10.50 2.29 15.75
CA ALA A 21 11.00 1.60 16.93
C ALA A 21 12.27 2.26 17.48
N ALA A 22 13.25 2.61 16.65
CA ALA A 22 14.50 3.26 17.08
C ALA A 22 14.23 4.63 17.71
N ILE A 23 13.36 5.45 17.10
CA ILE A 23 12.93 6.73 17.65
C ILE A 23 12.31 6.54 19.03
N LYS A 24 11.35 5.58 19.15
CA LYS A 24 10.70 5.33 20.44
C LYS A 24 11.67 4.78 21.49
N ALA A 25 12.58 3.90 21.11
CA ALA A 25 13.62 3.40 22.02
C ALA A 25 14.55 4.53 22.49
N SER A 26 14.94 5.44 21.59
CA SER A 26 15.74 6.62 21.94
C SER A 26 15.02 7.56 22.91
N GLU A 27 13.70 7.81 22.73
CA GLU A 27 12.86 8.56 23.68
C GLU A 27 12.83 7.93 25.09
N LEU A 28 12.93 6.60 25.15
CA LEU A 28 13.01 5.84 26.41
C LEU A 28 14.44 5.72 26.96
N GLY A 29 15.41 6.37 26.33
CA GLY A 29 16.82 6.33 26.73
C GLY A 29 17.52 5.01 26.48
N LYS A 30 16.96 4.13 25.66
CA LYS A 30 17.48 2.77 25.39
C LYS A 30 18.65 2.78 24.42
N LYS A 31 19.67 1.97 24.75
CA LYS A 31 20.82 1.71 23.85
C LYS A 31 20.39 0.77 22.75
N THR A 32 20.35 1.26 21.53
CA THR A 32 19.79 0.55 20.36
C THR A 32 20.83 0.35 19.26
N ALA A 33 20.82 -0.83 18.63
CA ALA A 33 21.45 -1.04 17.33
C ALA A 33 20.36 -1.27 16.29
N ILE A 34 20.44 -0.54 15.17
CA ILE A 34 19.59 -0.76 13.99
C ILE A 34 20.45 -1.31 12.85
N ILE A 35 20.07 -2.46 12.33
CA ILE A 35 20.84 -3.21 11.32
C ILE A 35 20.12 -3.10 9.97
N GLU A 36 20.86 -2.81 8.90
CA GLU A 36 20.31 -2.76 7.55
C GLU A 36 21.24 -3.38 6.53
N ASN A 37 20.71 -4.29 5.72
CA ASN A 37 21.46 -4.96 4.65
C ASN A 37 21.34 -4.26 3.29
N GLY A 38 20.40 -3.33 3.15
CA GLY A 38 20.12 -2.60 1.93
C GLY A 38 20.24 -1.10 2.12
N THR A 39 19.34 -0.36 1.48
CA THR A 39 19.32 1.10 1.57
C THR A 39 18.49 1.55 2.76
N ILE A 40 19.06 2.39 3.62
CA ILE A 40 18.37 3.02 4.76
C ILE A 40 17.03 3.65 4.33
N GLY A 41 15.99 3.50 5.16
CA GLY A 41 14.64 3.98 4.87
C GLY A 41 13.72 2.92 4.26
N GLY A 42 14.27 1.75 3.88
CA GLY A 42 13.49 0.59 3.41
C GLY A 42 12.75 0.83 2.10
N THR A 43 11.69 0.06 1.87
CA THR A 43 10.96 0.03 0.59
C THR A 43 10.24 1.33 0.27
N CYS A 44 9.53 1.93 1.24
CA CYS A 44 8.60 3.04 1.00
C CYS A 44 9.30 4.26 0.35
N VAL A 45 10.39 4.75 0.93
CA VAL A 45 11.08 5.93 0.42
C VAL A 45 11.92 5.62 -0.82
N ASN A 46 12.53 4.43 -0.90
CA ASN A 46 13.51 4.15 -1.94
C ASN A 46 12.90 3.61 -3.24
N VAL A 47 11.98 2.63 -3.15
CA VAL A 47 11.45 1.86 -4.29
C VAL A 47 9.95 1.56 -4.15
N GLY A 48 9.23 2.30 -3.32
CA GLY A 48 7.80 2.08 -3.02
C GLY A 48 6.97 3.35 -3.17
N CYS A 49 6.40 3.80 -2.04
CA CYS A 49 5.39 4.87 -2.00
C CYS A 49 5.88 6.18 -2.61
N VAL A 50 7.04 6.68 -2.18
CA VAL A 50 7.52 8.00 -2.61
C VAL A 50 7.76 8.05 -4.12
N PRO A 51 8.62 7.20 -4.70
CA PRO A 51 8.88 7.28 -6.13
C PRO A 51 7.65 6.97 -6.99
N SER A 52 6.81 6.01 -6.60
CA SER A 52 5.63 5.66 -7.38
C SER A 52 4.56 6.77 -7.34
N LYS A 53 4.28 7.38 -6.19
CA LYS A 53 3.28 8.45 -6.07
C LYS A 53 3.73 9.74 -6.76
N HIS A 54 5.03 10.02 -6.74
CA HIS A 54 5.57 11.12 -7.54
C HIS A 54 5.34 10.91 -9.04
N LEU A 55 5.72 9.74 -9.57
CA LEU A 55 5.55 9.45 -11.00
C LEU A 55 4.08 9.30 -11.41
N LEU A 56 3.21 8.77 -10.54
CA LEU A 56 1.76 8.80 -10.75
C LEU A 56 1.27 10.23 -10.95
N HIS A 57 1.67 11.14 -10.05
CA HIS A 57 1.27 12.53 -10.14
C HIS A 57 1.82 13.23 -11.41
N VAL A 58 3.07 12.96 -11.79
CA VAL A 58 3.63 13.44 -13.07
C VAL A 58 2.81 12.92 -14.25
N GLY A 59 2.45 11.64 -14.24
CA GLY A 59 1.58 11.01 -15.24
C GLY A 59 0.22 11.68 -15.31
N ASP A 60 -0.41 11.93 -14.16
CA ASP A 60 -1.70 12.63 -14.07
C ASP A 60 -1.62 14.05 -14.66
N VAL A 61 -0.61 14.85 -14.28
CA VAL A 61 -0.42 16.19 -14.81
C VAL A 61 -0.26 16.15 -16.34
N TYR A 62 0.55 15.23 -16.84
CA TYR A 62 0.75 15.07 -18.28
C TYR A 62 -0.52 14.61 -19.00
N TYR A 63 -1.25 13.64 -18.47
CA TYR A 63 -2.48 13.12 -19.05
C TYR A 63 -3.60 14.16 -19.04
N TYR A 64 -3.90 14.76 -17.88
CA TYR A 64 -5.01 15.69 -17.72
C TYR A 64 -4.75 17.08 -18.31
N SER A 65 -3.50 17.45 -18.61
CA SER A 65 -3.21 18.63 -19.44
C SER A 65 -3.85 18.55 -20.83
N ARG A 66 -4.15 17.33 -21.30
CA ARG A 66 -4.73 17.06 -22.63
C ARG A 66 -6.13 16.44 -22.57
N HIS A 67 -6.53 15.90 -21.41
CA HIS A 67 -7.78 15.15 -21.21
C HIS A 67 -8.56 15.75 -20.02
N HIS A 68 -9.20 16.88 -20.20
CA HIS A 68 -10.01 17.53 -19.18
C HIS A 68 -11.38 17.94 -19.73
N SER A 69 -12.37 18.14 -18.84
CA SER A 69 -13.75 18.49 -19.20
C SER A 69 -13.99 20.00 -19.44
N PHE A 70 -13.00 20.86 -19.17
CA PHE A 70 -13.16 22.32 -19.23
C PHE A 70 -13.03 22.87 -20.67
N LYS A 71 -14.17 23.25 -21.27
CA LYS A 71 -14.25 23.70 -22.68
C LYS A 71 -13.47 24.98 -22.98
N GLY A 72 -13.19 25.80 -21.97
CA GLY A 72 -12.44 27.06 -22.11
C GLY A 72 -10.92 26.86 -22.16
N ILE A 73 -10.42 25.68 -21.80
CA ILE A 73 -9.00 25.35 -21.84
C ILE A 73 -8.72 24.60 -23.13
N LYS A 74 -7.77 25.10 -23.92
CA LYS A 74 -7.28 24.41 -25.12
C LYS A 74 -5.90 23.88 -24.81
N ALA A 75 -5.74 22.57 -24.87
CA ALA A 75 -4.43 21.94 -24.75
C ALA A 75 -3.57 22.38 -25.95
N GLY A 76 -2.38 22.90 -25.66
CA GLY A 76 -1.33 23.10 -26.65
C GLY A 76 -0.48 21.84 -26.81
N ASP A 77 0.68 21.99 -27.47
CA ASP A 77 1.66 20.90 -27.55
C ASP A 77 2.32 20.70 -26.19
N VAL A 78 1.85 19.67 -25.46
CA VAL A 78 2.46 19.24 -24.20
C VAL A 78 3.30 17.99 -24.48
N SER A 79 4.59 18.06 -24.19
CA SER A 79 5.53 16.95 -24.33
C SER A 79 5.99 16.42 -22.98
N LEU A 80 6.39 15.17 -22.94
CA LEU A 80 6.99 14.54 -21.77
C LEU A 80 8.46 14.22 -22.05
N ASP A 81 9.36 14.75 -21.24
CA ASP A 81 10.71 14.22 -21.11
C ASP A 81 10.70 13.17 -19.97
N PHE A 82 10.54 11.90 -20.36
CA PHE A 82 10.44 10.80 -19.40
C PHE A 82 11.74 10.64 -18.59
N ALA A 83 12.91 10.84 -19.23
CA ALA A 83 14.20 10.71 -18.52
C ALA A 83 14.37 11.78 -17.44
N GLU A 84 13.95 13.04 -17.72
CA GLU A 84 13.96 14.11 -16.72
C GLU A 84 12.93 13.88 -15.61
N ALA A 85 11.75 13.35 -15.91
CA ALA A 85 10.77 12.96 -14.87
C ALA A 85 11.34 11.89 -13.92
N ILE A 86 12.04 10.89 -14.46
CA ILE A 86 12.71 9.88 -13.63
C ILE A 86 13.82 10.50 -12.79
N LYS A 87 14.61 11.41 -13.34
CA LYS A 87 15.68 12.11 -12.61
C LYS A 87 15.11 12.94 -11.46
N GLN A 88 14.05 13.70 -11.69
CA GLN A 88 13.37 14.49 -10.64
C GLN A 88 12.84 13.57 -9.51
N LYS A 89 12.29 12.41 -9.86
CA LYS A 89 11.90 11.38 -8.89
C LYS A 89 13.10 10.89 -8.06
N ASP A 90 14.26 10.64 -8.70
CA ASP A 90 15.48 10.19 -8.01
C ASP A 90 15.97 11.26 -7.02
N GLU A 91 15.98 12.54 -7.41
CA GLU A 91 16.35 13.67 -6.56
C GLU A 91 15.40 13.80 -5.35
N LEU A 92 14.09 13.62 -5.54
CA LEU A 92 13.11 13.61 -4.44
C LEU A 92 13.36 12.45 -3.47
N VAL A 93 13.63 11.26 -3.99
CA VAL A 93 13.93 10.07 -3.16
C VAL A 93 15.19 10.31 -2.33
N GLU A 94 16.25 10.85 -2.92
CA GLU A 94 17.49 11.15 -2.22
C GLU A 94 17.29 12.21 -1.13
N TYR A 95 16.58 13.28 -1.44
CA TYR A 95 16.23 14.34 -0.48
C TYR A 95 15.45 13.78 0.72
N LEU A 96 14.41 12.98 0.47
CA LEU A 96 13.57 12.44 1.55
C LEU A 96 14.30 11.34 2.35
N ARG A 97 15.09 10.49 1.69
CA ARG A 97 15.96 9.52 2.38
C ARG A 97 16.92 10.21 3.32
N LYS A 98 17.61 11.26 2.83
CA LYS A 98 18.53 12.03 3.65
C LYS A 98 17.80 12.69 4.82
N SER A 99 16.77 13.52 4.56
CA SER A 99 16.13 14.35 5.57
C SER A 99 15.28 13.57 6.58
N LYS A 100 14.69 12.42 6.18
CA LYS A 100 13.75 11.65 7.02
C LYS A 100 14.36 10.42 7.67
N TYR A 101 15.54 9.98 7.20
CA TYR A 101 16.18 8.78 7.74
C TYR A 101 17.62 9.06 8.18
N VAL A 102 18.50 9.52 7.29
CA VAL A 102 19.92 9.75 7.65
C VAL A 102 20.07 10.84 8.71
N ASP A 103 19.46 12.01 8.48
CA ASP A 103 19.55 13.13 9.42
C ASP A 103 18.82 12.80 10.74
N VAL A 104 17.69 12.09 10.69
CA VAL A 104 16.96 11.62 11.88
C VAL A 104 17.81 10.66 12.70
N LEU A 105 18.43 9.67 12.05
CA LEU A 105 19.32 8.72 12.73
C LEU A 105 20.48 9.43 13.43
N GLY A 106 21.08 10.43 12.77
CA GLY A 106 22.15 11.26 13.35
C GLY A 106 21.72 12.04 14.60
N GLY A 107 20.40 12.26 14.77
CA GLY A 107 19.81 12.90 15.96
C GLY A 107 19.41 11.94 17.10
N LEU A 108 19.59 10.62 16.96
CA LEU A 108 19.23 9.62 17.97
C LEU A 108 20.43 9.29 18.87
N PRO A 109 20.53 9.84 20.10
CA PRO A 109 21.77 9.84 20.88
C PRO A 109 22.25 8.46 21.33
N ASN A 110 21.40 7.49 21.50
CA ASN A 110 21.76 6.15 22.00
C ASN A 110 21.58 5.07 20.94
N THR A 111 21.56 5.47 19.66
CA THR A 111 21.32 4.54 18.55
C THR A 111 22.56 4.45 17.66
N VAL A 112 23.00 3.23 17.37
CA VAL A 112 24.06 2.95 16.40
C VAL A 112 23.48 2.28 15.17
N PHE A 113 23.98 2.66 14.01
CA PHE A 113 23.65 2.02 12.74
C PHE A 113 24.72 0.99 12.40
N VAL A 114 24.27 -0.22 12.03
CA VAL A 114 25.14 -1.32 11.65
C VAL A 114 24.77 -1.77 10.25
N GLU A 115 25.66 -1.55 9.30
CA GLU A 115 25.46 -1.99 7.92
C GLU A 115 25.78 -3.48 7.80
N GLY A 116 24.86 -4.25 7.22
CA GLY A 116 25.02 -5.67 6.97
C GLY A 116 23.77 -6.49 7.24
N LYS A 117 23.85 -7.78 6.92
CA LYS A 117 22.75 -8.73 7.16
C LYS A 117 22.82 -9.24 8.60
N GLY A 118 21.80 -8.91 9.39
CA GLY A 118 21.60 -9.47 10.72
C GLY A 118 21.03 -10.89 10.65
N VAL A 119 21.68 -11.84 11.33
CA VAL A 119 21.24 -13.24 11.40
C VAL A 119 21.29 -13.69 12.85
N PHE A 120 20.18 -14.20 13.38
CA PHE A 120 20.17 -14.84 14.71
C PHE A 120 21.07 -16.08 14.69
N ILE A 121 21.94 -16.19 15.68
CA ILE A 121 22.81 -17.35 15.91
C ILE A 121 22.44 -18.08 17.20
N SER A 122 21.59 -17.48 18.03
CA SER A 122 20.99 -18.06 19.23
C SER A 122 19.74 -17.26 19.61
N ARG A 123 19.09 -17.61 20.73
CA ARG A 123 17.89 -16.93 21.25
C ARG A 123 18.07 -15.43 21.47
N ASN A 124 19.27 -14.96 21.77
CA ASN A 124 19.57 -13.60 22.20
C ASN A 124 20.83 -13.02 21.59
N GLU A 125 21.27 -13.55 20.43
CA GLU A 125 22.44 -13.08 19.71
C GLU A 125 22.16 -12.97 18.23
N VAL A 126 22.55 -11.82 17.66
CA VAL A 126 22.51 -11.55 16.22
C VAL A 126 23.92 -11.31 15.72
N LYS A 127 24.31 -12.03 14.67
CA LYS A 127 25.57 -11.82 13.97
C LYS A 127 25.37 -10.92 12.76
N VAL A 128 26.30 -9.93 12.60
CA VAL A 128 26.38 -9.05 11.42
C VAL A 128 27.83 -9.04 10.97
N GLY A 129 28.13 -9.64 9.82
CA GLY A 129 29.53 -9.85 9.41
C GLY A 129 30.29 -10.69 10.45
N ASP A 130 31.34 -10.11 11.04
CA ASP A 130 32.11 -10.75 12.11
C ASP A 130 31.73 -10.31 13.53
N GLU A 131 30.82 -9.33 13.64
CA GLU A 131 30.35 -8.84 14.93
C GLU A 131 29.16 -9.65 15.46
N VAL A 132 29.12 -9.88 16.78
CA VAL A 132 27.98 -10.47 17.49
C VAL A 132 27.39 -9.44 18.43
N LEU A 133 26.11 -9.15 18.25
CA LEU A 133 25.32 -8.24 19.06
C LEU A 133 24.45 -9.02 20.03
N ARG A 134 24.47 -8.63 21.32
CA ARG A 134 23.59 -9.13 22.37
C ARG A 134 22.71 -8.01 22.89
N ALA A 135 21.44 -8.30 23.15
CA ALA A 135 20.52 -7.33 23.69
C ALA A 135 19.50 -7.97 24.63
N GLU A 136 18.84 -7.13 25.43
CA GLU A 136 17.70 -7.54 26.25
C GLU A 136 16.50 -7.89 25.38
N LYS A 137 16.25 -7.10 24.32
CA LYS A 137 15.12 -7.27 23.40
C LYS A 137 15.57 -7.16 21.95
N PHE A 138 14.78 -7.79 21.06
CA PHE A 138 14.98 -7.76 19.62
C PHE A 138 13.69 -7.38 18.90
N LEU A 139 13.82 -6.68 17.77
CA LEU A 139 12.72 -6.41 16.86
C LEU A 139 13.06 -6.90 15.45
N VAL A 140 12.27 -7.82 14.93
CA VAL A 140 12.31 -8.22 13.52
C VAL A 140 11.46 -7.26 12.72
N ALA A 141 12.08 -6.45 11.85
CA ALA A 141 11.46 -5.42 11.02
C ALA A 141 11.99 -5.47 9.57
N THR A 142 12.24 -6.68 9.09
CA THR A 142 12.93 -6.97 7.83
C THR A 142 12.11 -6.70 6.57
N GLY A 143 10.83 -6.35 6.72
CA GLY A 143 9.96 -5.95 5.63
C GLY A 143 9.60 -7.08 4.67
N SER A 144 9.41 -6.72 3.40
CA SER A 144 8.99 -7.63 2.32
C SER A 144 9.71 -7.33 1.01
N SER A 145 9.69 -8.30 0.10
CA SER A 145 10.23 -8.20 -1.27
C SER A 145 9.15 -8.59 -2.30
N PRO A 146 9.30 -8.20 -3.59
CA PRO A 146 8.42 -8.67 -4.64
C PRO A 146 8.32 -10.20 -4.66
N ASP A 147 7.11 -10.71 -4.80
CA ASP A 147 6.87 -12.14 -4.98
C ASP A 147 6.58 -12.42 -6.45
N VAL A 148 7.56 -13.02 -7.12
CA VAL A 148 7.48 -13.37 -8.53
C VAL A 148 6.96 -14.78 -8.66
N VAL A 149 5.72 -14.92 -9.14
CA VAL A 149 5.13 -16.23 -9.43
C VAL A 149 5.92 -16.90 -10.55
N LYS A 150 6.24 -18.17 -10.35
CA LYS A 150 6.96 -18.97 -11.36
C LYS A 150 6.00 -19.43 -12.45
N PHE A 151 6.25 -19.00 -13.67
CA PHE A 151 5.64 -19.50 -14.89
C PHE A 151 6.67 -20.24 -15.71
N GLU A 152 6.24 -21.08 -16.65
CA GLU A 152 7.16 -21.69 -17.60
C GLU A 152 7.87 -20.59 -18.40
N GLY A 153 9.20 -20.72 -18.54
CA GLY A 153 10.05 -19.78 -19.28
C GLY A 153 10.43 -18.48 -18.55
N ILE A 154 9.95 -18.22 -17.33
CA ILE A 154 10.22 -16.95 -16.60
C ILE A 154 11.72 -16.70 -16.38
N ASP A 155 12.50 -17.76 -16.17
CA ASP A 155 13.96 -17.66 -15.94
C ASP A 155 14.74 -17.30 -17.23
N LYS A 156 14.06 -17.24 -18.38
CA LYS A 156 14.65 -16.94 -19.70
C LYS A 156 14.20 -15.59 -20.27
N VAL A 157 13.38 -14.86 -19.54
CA VAL A 157 12.81 -13.58 -19.97
C VAL A 157 13.11 -12.51 -18.94
N ASP A 158 13.65 -11.39 -19.38
CA ASP A 158 13.80 -10.22 -18.52
C ASP A 158 12.43 -9.62 -18.24
N PHE A 159 12.10 -9.43 -16.97
CA PHE A 159 10.88 -8.80 -16.53
C PHE A 159 11.19 -7.67 -15.54
N LEU A 160 10.22 -6.81 -15.32
CA LEU A 160 10.29 -5.73 -14.36
C LEU A 160 9.53 -6.10 -13.08
N THR A 161 10.08 -5.71 -11.94
CA THR A 161 9.31 -5.50 -10.71
C THR A 161 9.09 -4.00 -10.52
N ASN A 162 8.52 -3.59 -9.37
CA ASN A 162 8.42 -2.17 -9.04
C ASN A 162 9.79 -1.47 -9.02
N VAL A 163 10.87 -2.20 -8.72
CA VAL A 163 12.22 -1.61 -8.61
C VAL A 163 12.73 -1.19 -9.99
N GLU A 164 12.72 -2.11 -10.94
CA GLU A 164 13.20 -1.86 -12.31
C GLU A 164 12.26 -0.88 -13.03
N ALA A 165 10.94 -1.03 -12.84
CA ALA A 165 9.95 -0.15 -13.47
C ALA A 165 10.10 1.31 -13.01
N LEU A 166 10.43 1.58 -11.76
CA LEU A 166 10.70 2.93 -11.26
C LEU A 166 12.04 3.51 -11.74
N SER A 167 12.88 2.70 -12.37
CA SER A 167 14.25 3.08 -12.78
C SER A 167 14.45 3.08 -14.29
N LEU A 168 13.43 2.76 -15.08
CA LEU A 168 13.51 2.83 -16.55
C LEU A 168 13.88 4.24 -17.00
N ARG A 169 14.78 4.33 -17.97
CA ARG A 169 15.21 5.61 -18.59
C ARG A 169 14.54 5.86 -19.95
N GLN A 170 13.93 4.84 -20.51
CA GLN A 170 13.20 4.91 -21.77
C GLN A 170 11.78 4.40 -21.53
N LEU A 171 10.82 5.16 -22.02
CA LEU A 171 9.42 4.79 -21.93
C LEU A 171 9.15 3.61 -22.90
N PRO A 172 8.64 2.46 -22.43
CA PRO A 172 8.29 1.37 -23.31
C PRO A 172 7.03 1.69 -24.12
N GLU A 173 7.00 1.24 -25.37
CA GLU A 173 5.83 1.40 -26.25
C GLU A 173 4.63 0.58 -25.76
N SER A 174 4.91 -0.58 -25.14
CA SER A 174 3.87 -1.47 -24.62
C SER A 174 4.35 -2.25 -23.39
N MET A 175 3.38 -2.53 -22.49
CA MET A 175 3.64 -3.24 -21.25
C MET A 175 2.49 -4.19 -20.91
N ILE A 176 2.82 -5.44 -20.57
CA ILE A 176 1.89 -6.37 -19.93
C ILE A 176 2.15 -6.30 -18.43
N VAL A 177 1.10 -6.05 -17.64
CA VAL A 177 1.13 -6.07 -16.17
C VAL A 177 0.47 -7.36 -15.69
N ILE A 178 1.24 -8.23 -15.05
CA ILE A 178 0.70 -9.47 -14.46
C ILE A 178 0.37 -9.23 -13.01
N GLY A 179 -0.94 -9.14 -12.73
CA GLY A 179 -1.54 -8.76 -11.44
C GLY A 179 -2.62 -7.71 -11.62
N GLY A 180 -3.48 -7.55 -10.62
CA GLY A 180 -4.60 -6.58 -10.65
C GLY A 180 -4.94 -6.04 -9.26
N ARG A 181 -3.93 -5.96 -8.38
CA ARG A 181 -4.02 -5.30 -7.07
C ARG A 181 -3.40 -3.91 -7.12
N ALA A 182 -3.33 -3.23 -5.99
CA ALA A 182 -2.92 -1.82 -5.87
C ALA A 182 -1.68 -1.47 -6.73
N LEU A 183 -0.54 -2.15 -6.51
CA LEU A 183 0.70 -1.88 -7.23
C LEU A 183 0.52 -2.04 -8.74
N ALA A 184 -0.13 -3.13 -9.18
CA ALA A 184 -0.37 -3.40 -10.59
C ALA A 184 -1.14 -2.28 -11.28
N LEU A 185 -2.23 -1.81 -10.65
CA LEU A 185 -3.12 -0.81 -11.22
C LEU A 185 -2.51 0.60 -11.20
N GLU A 186 -1.78 0.94 -10.15
CA GLU A 186 -1.03 2.18 -10.07
C GLU A 186 0.02 2.26 -11.19
N PHE A 187 0.81 1.22 -11.38
CA PHE A 187 1.81 1.19 -12.45
C PHE A 187 1.17 1.13 -13.84
N ALA A 188 0.08 0.37 -14.01
CA ALA A 188 -0.65 0.31 -15.26
C ALA A 188 -1.13 1.70 -15.69
N GLN A 189 -1.78 2.44 -14.79
CA GLN A 189 -2.27 3.77 -15.11
C GLN A 189 -1.13 4.78 -15.29
N MET A 190 -0.11 4.74 -14.43
CA MET A 190 1.07 5.60 -14.54
C MET A 190 1.71 5.49 -15.94
N TYR A 191 1.98 4.28 -16.40
CA TYR A 191 2.58 4.07 -17.71
C TYR A 191 1.63 4.41 -18.87
N ALA A 192 0.34 4.11 -18.72
CA ALA A 192 -0.68 4.51 -19.71
C ALA A 192 -0.78 6.04 -19.83
N HIS A 193 -0.73 6.77 -18.72
CA HIS A 193 -0.71 8.24 -18.71
C HIS A 193 0.55 8.82 -19.38
N PHE A 194 1.69 8.13 -19.28
CA PHE A 194 2.90 8.48 -20.03
C PHE A 194 2.81 8.19 -21.53
N GLY A 195 1.87 7.34 -21.96
CA GLY A 195 1.66 6.99 -23.39
C GLY A 195 2.02 5.55 -23.77
N THR A 196 2.38 4.70 -22.81
CA THR A 196 2.58 3.25 -23.01
C THR A 196 1.23 2.56 -23.24
N ARG A 197 1.13 1.64 -24.21
CA ARG A 197 -0.02 0.74 -24.34
C ARG A 197 0.06 -0.33 -23.25
N VAL A 198 -0.95 -0.39 -22.37
CA VAL A 198 -0.92 -1.26 -21.20
C VAL A 198 -2.03 -2.29 -21.24
N THR A 199 -1.65 -3.56 -21.01
CA THR A 199 -2.55 -4.69 -20.84
C THR A 199 -2.36 -5.28 -19.44
N VAL A 200 -3.44 -5.38 -18.65
CA VAL A 200 -3.44 -5.95 -17.30
C VAL A 200 -4.03 -7.36 -17.36
N LEU A 201 -3.28 -8.34 -16.85
CA LEU A 201 -3.70 -9.75 -16.76
C LEU A 201 -3.89 -10.13 -15.29
N GLN A 202 -5.16 -10.24 -14.85
CA GLN A 202 -5.52 -10.55 -13.48
C GLN A 202 -6.10 -11.97 -13.35
N ARG A 203 -5.57 -12.75 -12.41
CA ARG A 203 -6.02 -14.12 -12.14
C ARG A 203 -7.42 -14.20 -11.52
N SER A 204 -7.72 -13.31 -10.58
CA SER A 204 -9.04 -13.28 -9.93
C SER A 204 -10.13 -12.77 -10.88
N PRO A 205 -11.41 -13.07 -10.63
CA PRO A 205 -12.51 -12.65 -11.51
C PRO A 205 -12.76 -11.13 -11.55
N ARG A 206 -12.09 -10.35 -10.69
CA ARG A 206 -12.09 -8.88 -10.72
C ARG A 206 -10.74 -8.31 -10.27
N ILE A 207 -10.45 -7.08 -10.61
CA ILE A 207 -9.33 -6.32 -10.01
C ILE A 207 -9.66 -6.01 -8.54
N LEU A 208 -8.66 -5.72 -7.72
CA LEU A 208 -8.83 -5.43 -6.28
C LEU A 208 -9.81 -6.40 -5.61
N PRO A 209 -9.58 -7.72 -5.66
CA PRO A 209 -10.57 -8.72 -5.23
C PRO A 209 -10.95 -8.62 -3.75
N GLU A 210 -10.13 -7.97 -2.94
CA GLU A 210 -10.33 -7.68 -1.52
C GLU A 210 -11.16 -6.42 -1.23
N ASN A 211 -11.59 -5.71 -2.27
CA ASN A 211 -12.41 -4.50 -2.17
C ASN A 211 -13.87 -4.84 -2.47
N GLU A 212 -14.77 -3.89 -2.15
CA GLU A 212 -16.18 -3.99 -2.55
C GLU A 212 -16.32 -4.12 -4.07
N PRO A 213 -17.23 -4.96 -4.57
CA PRO A 213 -17.46 -5.13 -6.01
C PRO A 213 -17.73 -3.81 -6.73
N GLU A 214 -18.50 -2.91 -6.13
CA GLU A 214 -18.86 -1.61 -6.71
C GLU A 214 -17.62 -0.74 -6.96
N THR A 215 -16.66 -0.73 -6.01
CA THR A 215 -15.43 0.04 -6.17
C THR A 215 -14.50 -0.58 -7.23
N SER A 216 -14.41 -1.92 -7.26
CA SER A 216 -13.64 -2.64 -8.27
C SER A 216 -14.19 -2.43 -9.68
N ASN A 217 -15.52 -2.53 -9.84
CA ASN A 217 -16.20 -2.34 -11.12
C ASN A 217 -16.05 -0.90 -11.63
N GLU A 218 -16.21 0.09 -10.74
CA GLU A 218 -16.06 1.50 -11.12
C GLU A 218 -14.63 1.79 -11.56
N LEU A 219 -13.61 1.32 -10.83
CA LEU A 219 -12.23 1.51 -11.25
C LEU A 219 -11.94 0.79 -12.58
N THR A 220 -12.45 -0.42 -12.79
CA THR A 220 -12.31 -1.15 -14.07
C THR A 220 -12.87 -0.33 -15.22
N ARG A 221 -14.08 0.24 -15.04
CA ARG A 221 -14.73 1.09 -16.03
C ARG A 221 -13.90 2.32 -16.38
N VAL A 222 -13.33 2.97 -15.36
CA VAL A 222 -12.50 4.18 -15.55
C VAL A 222 -11.21 3.86 -16.28
N LEU A 223 -10.45 2.88 -15.82
CA LEU A 223 -9.17 2.50 -16.44
C LEU A 223 -9.37 2.02 -17.89
N GLY A 224 -10.46 1.29 -18.16
CA GLY A 224 -10.83 0.88 -19.51
C GLY A 224 -11.16 2.07 -20.42
N ALA A 225 -11.85 3.10 -19.89
CA ALA A 225 -12.13 4.33 -20.64
C ALA A 225 -10.86 5.17 -20.93
N GLU A 226 -9.80 5.00 -20.15
CA GLU A 226 -8.48 5.59 -20.39
C GLU A 226 -7.60 4.75 -21.34
N GLY A 227 -8.14 3.64 -21.88
CA GLY A 227 -7.47 2.80 -22.90
C GLY A 227 -6.62 1.68 -22.32
N ILE A 228 -6.72 1.37 -21.03
CA ILE A 228 -6.03 0.22 -20.42
C ILE A 228 -6.87 -1.03 -20.67
N GLU A 229 -6.29 -2.02 -21.32
CA GLU A 229 -6.93 -3.32 -21.51
C GLU A 229 -6.84 -4.16 -20.21
N ILE A 230 -7.98 -4.59 -19.68
CA ILE A 230 -8.02 -5.36 -18.43
C ILE A 230 -8.71 -6.70 -18.68
N TYR A 231 -7.96 -7.78 -18.49
CA TYR A 231 -8.47 -9.14 -18.57
C TYR A 231 -8.43 -9.78 -17.19
N THR A 232 -9.57 -10.30 -16.73
CA THR A 232 -9.74 -10.97 -15.43
C THR A 232 -10.02 -12.45 -15.61
N GLY A 233 -9.78 -13.28 -14.59
CA GLY A 233 -9.90 -14.74 -14.71
C GLY A 233 -8.77 -15.39 -15.52
N VAL A 234 -7.68 -14.67 -15.76
CA VAL A 234 -6.58 -15.11 -16.61
C VAL A 234 -5.67 -16.09 -15.87
N GLN A 235 -5.36 -17.23 -16.51
CA GLN A 235 -4.40 -18.20 -16.03
C GLN A 235 -3.14 -18.15 -16.90
N VAL A 236 -2.13 -17.37 -16.50
CA VAL A 236 -0.83 -17.34 -17.18
C VAL A 236 -0.16 -18.71 -17.07
N ARG A 237 0.36 -19.21 -18.18
CA ARG A 237 1.01 -20.54 -18.30
C ARG A 237 2.49 -20.38 -18.56
N GLU A 238 2.85 -19.64 -19.59
CA GLU A 238 4.20 -19.51 -20.11
C GLU A 238 4.51 -18.04 -20.40
N VAL A 239 5.77 -17.67 -20.22
CA VAL A 239 6.32 -16.43 -20.74
C VAL A 239 7.53 -16.74 -21.60
N SER A 240 7.68 -16.04 -22.71
CA SER A 240 8.78 -16.22 -23.65
C SER A 240 9.18 -14.89 -24.28
N GLN A 241 10.30 -14.89 -25.01
CA GLN A 241 10.76 -13.72 -25.74
C GLN A 241 11.21 -14.14 -27.14
N ARG A 242 10.80 -13.37 -28.15
CA ARG A 242 11.20 -13.56 -29.54
C ARG A 242 11.45 -12.19 -30.17
N ASP A 243 12.61 -11.99 -30.75
CA ASP A 243 13.01 -10.76 -31.47
C ASP A 243 12.80 -9.47 -30.62
N GLY A 244 13.08 -9.55 -29.33
CA GLY A 244 12.94 -8.43 -28.40
C GLY A 244 11.51 -8.23 -27.88
N VAL A 245 10.51 -8.91 -28.43
CA VAL A 245 9.11 -8.88 -28.00
C VAL A 245 8.88 -9.96 -26.94
N LYS A 246 8.26 -9.60 -25.84
CA LYS A 246 7.89 -10.51 -24.76
C LYS A 246 6.48 -11.02 -24.96
N ILE A 247 6.28 -12.31 -24.79
CA ILE A 247 5.03 -13.02 -25.08
C ILE A 247 4.54 -13.68 -23.79
N VAL A 248 3.27 -13.47 -23.47
CA VAL A 248 2.58 -14.12 -22.34
C VAL A 248 1.48 -15.02 -22.90
N LYS A 249 1.63 -16.34 -22.72
CA LYS A 249 0.60 -17.32 -23.04
C LYS A 249 -0.26 -17.59 -21.83
N CYS A 250 -1.55 -17.59 -22.03
CA CYS A 250 -2.50 -17.79 -20.94
C CYS A 250 -3.77 -18.51 -21.42
N VAL A 251 -4.58 -18.96 -20.45
CA VAL A 251 -5.95 -19.42 -20.69
C VAL A 251 -6.90 -18.36 -20.15
N LEU A 252 -7.80 -17.91 -20.99
CA LEU A 252 -8.88 -16.98 -20.67
C LEU A 252 -10.22 -17.58 -21.15
N GLU A 253 -11.16 -17.76 -20.23
CA GLU A 253 -12.47 -18.37 -20.53
C GLU A 253 -12.37 -19.76 -21.22
N GLY A 254 -11.34 -20.54 -20.85
CA GLY A 254 -11.08 -21.86 -21.42
C GLY A 254 -10.38 -21.84 -22.79
N VAL A 255 -10.05 -20.67 -23.34
CA VAL A 255 -9.39 -20.50 -24.64
C VAL A 255 -7.95 -20.04 -24.40
N GLU A 256 -7.01 -20.68 -25.12
CA GLU A 256 -5.62 -20.22 -25.16
C GLU A 256 -5.51 -18.87 -25.89
N ARG A 257 -4.75 -17.95 -25.29
CA ARG A 257 -4.46 -16.62 -25.85
C ARG A 257 -3.00 -16.26 -25.65
N GLU A 258 -2.48 -15.44 -26.54
CA GLU A 258 -1.16 -14.84 -26.45
C GLU A 258 -1.31 -13.32 -26.39
N PHE A 259 -0.49 -12.70 -25.52
CA PHE A 259 -0.35 -11.24 -25.43
C PHE A 259 1.12 -10.90 -25.66
N GLU A 260 1.36 -9.84 -26.41
CA GLU A 260 2.71 -9.38 -26.79
C GLU A 260 2.94 -7.97 -26.27
N ALA A 261 4.14 -7.72 -25.73
CA ALA A 261 4.58 -6.39 -25.33
C ALA A 261 6.10 -6.26 -25.29
N GLN A 262 6.57 -5.03 -25.28
CA GLN A 262 7.99 -4.73 -25.11
C GLN A 262 8.47 -5.05 -23.68
N GLN A 263 7.61 -4.85 -22.67
CA GLN A 263 7.93 -5.11 -21.26
C GLN A 263 6.85 -5.95 -20.57
N ILE A 264 7.29 -6.73 -19.56
CA ILE A 264 6.41 -7.42 -18.62
C ILE A 264 6.71 -6.85 -17.24
N LEU A 265 5.67 -6.37 -16.52
CA LEU A 265 5.74 -6.01 -15.12
C LEU A 265 5.11 -7.12 -14.27
N MET A 266 5.93 -7.73 -13.40
CA MET A 266 5.49 -8.72 -12.43
C MET A 266 4.98 -8.00 -11.17
N ALA A 267 3.65 -7.94 -11.02
CA ALA A 267 2.95 -7.32 -9.90
C ALA A 267 2.07 -8.34 -9.16
N THR A 268 2.61 -9.56 -8.97
CA THR A 268 1.90 -10.75 -8.49
C THR A 268 1.77 -10.83 -6.98
N GLY A 269 2.43 -9.94 -6.23
CA GLY A 269 2.37 -9.85 -4.78
C GLY A 269 3.72 -9.50 -4.14
N ARG A 270 3.74 -9.62 -2.81
CA ARG A 270 4.95 -9.45 -2.00
C ARG A 270 5.05 -10.60 -1.01
N LYS A 271 6.26 -10.97 -0.65
CA LYS A 271 6.57 -11.98 0.37
C LYS A 271 7.39 -11.39 1.51
N PRO A 272 7.17 -11.82 2.75
CA PRO A 272 7.93 -11.36 3.91
C PRO A 272 9.40 -11.80 3.84
N ASN A 273 10.30 -10.96 4.34
CA ASN A 273 11.74 -11.23 4.38
C ASN A 273 12.11 -11.95 5.69
N THR A 274 11.73 -13.21 5.82
CA THR A 274 11.90 -14.02 7.03
C THR A 274 12.90 -15.17 6.85
N HIS A 275 13.26 -15.47 5.60
CA HIS A 275 14.17 -16.56 5.29
C HIS A 275 15.65 -16.17 5.45
N GLY A 276 16.44 -17.10 6.01
CA GLY A 276 17.91 -16.95 6.13
C GLY A 276 18.35 -15.88 7.11
N ILE A 277 17.52 -15.58 8.12
CA ILE A 277 17.84 -14.69 9.25
C ILE A 277 17.88 -15.42 10.60
N GLY A 278 17.82 -16.77 10.60
CA GLY A 278 18.03 -17.61 11.79
C GLY A 278 16.88 -17.58 12.80
N LEU A 279 15.64 -17.41 12.35
CA LEU A 279 14.47 -17.37 13.24
C LEU A 279 14.27 -18.66 14.03
N ASP A 280 14.61 -19.81 13.45
CA ASP A 280 14.61 -21.11 14.09
C ASP A 280 15.58 -21.20 15.28
N LEU A 281 16.81 -20.67 15.12
CA LEU A 281 17.81 -20.57 16.19
C LEU A 281 17.38 -19.60 17.31
N ALA A 282 16.54 -18.64 16.97
CA ALA A 282 15.95 -17.70 17.90
C ALA A 282 14.65 -18.21 18.55
N GLU A 283 14.21 -19.43 18.23
CA GLU A 283 12.93 -20.03 18.68
C GLU A 283 11.69 -19.18 18.27
N VAL A 284 11.76 -18.56 17.11
CA VAL A 284 10.69 -17.74 16.53
C VAL A 284 9.95 -18.50 15.45
N GLU A 285 8.66 -18.76 15.66
CA GLU A 285 7.80 -19.44 14.69
C GLU A 285 7.35 -18.48 13.58
N THR A 286 7.12 -19.07 12.41
CA THR A 286 6.47 -18.40 11.27
C THR A 286 5.18 -19.11 10.88
N GLU A 287 4.22 -18.34 10.36
CA GLU A 287 2.98 -18.85 9.76
C GLU A 287 2.80 -18.26 8.37
N LYS A 288 2.71 -19.09 7.33
CA LYS A 288 2.67 -18.64 5.92
C LYS A 288 3.78 -17.63 5.59
N ASP A 289 4.99 -17.95 6.02
CA ASP A 289 6.22 -17.14 5.94
C ASP A 289 6.24 -15.86 6.79
N PHE A 290 5.14 -15.42 7.39
CA PHE A 290 5.14 -14.28 8.32
C PHE A 290 5.65 -14.70 9.69
N VAL A 291 6.37 -13.79 10.35
CA VAL A 291 6.72 -13.98 11.79
C VAL A 291 5.42 -13.99 12.59
N LYS A 292 5.20 -15.08 13.31
CA LYS A 292 4.03 -15.26 14.17
C LYS A 292 4.15 -14.39 15.42
N THR A 293 3.14 -13.57 15.68
CA THR A 293 3.06 -12.71 16.86
C THR A 293 1.71 -12.87 17.57
N ASN A 294 1.71 -12.56 18.85
CA ASN A 294 0.47 -12.32 19.59
C ASN A 294 -0.07 -10.91 19.33
N GLU A 295 -1.19 -10.55 19.95
CA GLU A 295 -1.82 -9.22 19.81
C GLU A 295 -0.95 -8.04 20.27
N PHE A 296 0.11 -8.32 21.06
CA PHE A 296 1.07 -7.34 21.58
C PHE A 296 2.34 -7.26 20.72
N LEU A 297 2.36 -7.88 19.53
CA LEU A 297 3.48 -7.96 18.60
C LEU A 297 4.69 -8.76 19.12
N GLN A 298 4.52 -9.53 20.19
CA GLN A 298 5.53 -10.41 20.76
C GLN A 298 5.50 -11.76 20.03
N THR A 299 6.67 -12.30 19.71
CA THR A 299 6.79 -13.60 19.02
C THR A 299 6.67 -14.77 20.01
N THR A 300 6.92 -16.00 19.56
CA THR A 300 7.03 -17.18 20.43
C THR A 300 8.23 -17.11 21.38
N ASN A 301 9.28 -16.36 21.02
CA ASN A 301 10.33 -15.97 21.94
C ASN A 301 9.94 -14.66 22.65
N PRO A 302 9.79 -14.64 24.01
CA PRO A 302 9.29 -13.49 24.74
C PRO A 302 10.21 -12.26 24.69
N ASP A 303 11.44 -12.41 24.26
CA ASP A 303 12.40 -11.32 24.13
C ASP A 303 12.46 -10.76 22.70
N ILE A 304 11.72 -11.36 21.77
CA ILE A 304 11.69 -10.96 20.37
C ILE A 304 10.29 -10.50 19.98
N TYR A 305 10.23 -9.31 19.37
CA TYR A 305 9.04 -8.70 18.78
C TYR A 305 9.16 -8.68 17.26
N ALA A 306 8.04 -8.53 16.55
CA ALA A 306 8.08 -8.35 15.11
C ALA A 306 7.08 -7.28 14.65
N ALA A 307 7.46 -6.50 13.63
CA ALA A 307 6.67 -5.37 13.14
C ALA A 307 6.82 -5.15 11.63
N GLY A 308 5.76 -4.64 11.01
CA GLY A 308 5.72 -4.34 9.58
C GLY A 308 5.46 -5.55 8.71
N ASP A 309 5.88 -5.48 7.44
CA ASP A 309 5.52 -6.44 6.39
C ASP A 309 5.99 -7.87 6.68
N CYS A 310 7.02 -8.06 7.50
CA CYS A 310 7.47 -9.40 7.89
C CYS A 310 6.54 -10.10 8.88
N ALA A 311 5.64 -9.35 9.54
CA ALA A 311 4.72 -9.85 10.56
C ALA A 311 3.23 -9.56 10.26
N SER A 312 2.94 -8.83 9.18
CA SER A 312 1.56 -8.45 8.82
C SER A 312 1.30 -8.58 7.32
N PRO A 313 0.23 -9.26 6.91
CA PRO A 313 -0.17 -9.34 5.51
C PRO A 313 -0.72 -8.00 4.94
N MET A 314 -1.03 -7.03 5.79
CA MET A 314 -1.55 -5.72 5.35
C MET A 314 -0.46 -4.81 4.74
N MET A 315 0.80 -5.10 4.86
CA MET A 315 1.96 -4.46 4.21
C MET A 315 1.78 -2.96 3.90
N LEU A 316 1.41 -2.16 4.92
CA LEU A 316 1.20 -0.72 4.84
C LEU A 316 2.26 0.02 5.66
N GLU A 317 2.84 1.07 5.09
CA GLU A 317 3.93 1.85 5.70
C GLU A 317 3.53 2.44 7.06
N THR A 318 2.39 3.11 7.12
CA THR A 318 1.88 3.73 8.35
C THR A 318 1.53 2.70 9.43
N LEU A 319 1.02 1.54 9.04
CA LEU A 319 0.81 0.42 9.95
C LEU A 319 2.15 -0.13 10.47
N ALA A 320 3.14 -0.30 9.59
CA ALA A 320 4.47 -0.76 9.97
C ALA A 320 5.12 0.18 11.01
N ALA A 321 5.07 1.49 10.79
CA ALA A 321 5.57 2.49 11.74
C ALA A 321 4.82 2.42 13.08
N LYS A 322 3.49 2.30 13.05
CA LYS A 322 2.67 2.13 14.26
C LYS A 322 3.04 0.86 15.02
N MET A 323 3.22 -0.27 14.30
CA MET A 323 3.64 -1.53 14.92
C MET A 323 5.02 -1.40 15.57
N GLY A 324 6.00 -0.77 14.91
CA GLY A 324 7.34 -0.57 15.48
C GLY A 324 7.31 0.22 16.80
N ASN A 325 6.56 1.32 16.85
CA ASN A 325 6.36 2.11 18.08
C ASN A 325 5.71 1.28 19.19
N ILE A 326 4.63 0.56 18.88
CA ILE A 326 3.89 -0.27 19.85
C ILE A 326 4.77 -1.43 20.37
N ALA A 327 5.55 -2.08 19.50
CA ALA A 327 6.43 -3.16 19.91
C ALA A 327 7.44 -2.72 20.97
N VAL A 328 8.06 -1.55 20.81
CA VAL A 328 9.00 -0.99 21.80
C VAL A 328 8.29 -0.63 23.10
N ARG A 329 7.11 -0.05 23.05
CA ARG A 329 6.32 0.28 24.24
C ARG A 329 5.89 -0.98 25.00
N ASN A 330 5.50 -2.01 24.28
CA ASN A 330 5.14 -3.28 24.89
C ASN A 330 6.37 -3.97 25.50
N ALA A 331 7.54 -3.88 24.83
CA ALA A 331 8.78 -4.49 25.30
C ALA A 331 9.35 -3.85 26.57
N PHE A 332 9.27 -2.51 26.71
CA PHE A 332 9.98 -1.78 27.77
C PHE A 332 9.06 -1.05 28.76
N GLU A 333 7.83 -0.72 28.37
CA GLU A 333 6.85 -0.05 29.25
C GLU A 333 5.75 -1.02 29.74
N ASN A 334 5.72 -2.27 29.24
CA ASN A 334 4.63 -3.24 29.48
C ASN A 334 3.25 -2.64 29.18
N ALA A 335 3.16 -1.83 28.12
CA ALA A 335 1.99 -1.00 27.82
C ALA A 335 0.77 -1.79 27.34
N ARG A 336 0.96 -3.06 26.93
CA ARG A 336 -0.08 -3.99 26.41
C ARG A 336 -0.97 -3.36 25.33
N LEU A 337 -0.35 -2.59 24.43
CA LEU A 337 -1.03 -1.94 23.31
C LEU A 337 -1.28 -2.93 22.19
N THR A 338 -2.43 -2.81 21.55
CA THR A 338 -2.85 -3.63 20.41
C THR A 338 -3.18 -2.76 19.21
N ILE A 339 -3.31 -3.36 18.02
CA ILE A 339 -3.75 -2.70 16.78
C ILE A 339 -4.90 -3.51 16.19
N SER A 340 -6.04 -2.87 15.97
CA SER A 340 -7.13 -3.46 15.18
C SER A 340 -6.87 -3.21 13.70
N GLY A 341 -6.74 -4.29 12.90
CA GLY A 341 -6.57 -4.16 11.45
C GLY A 341 -7.77 -3.49 10.76
N LYS A 342 -8.95 -3.52 11.39
CA LYS A 342 -10.16 -2.89 10.82
C LYS A 342 -10.20 -1.37 10.96
N GLU A 343 -9.35 -0.80 11.79
CA GLU A 343 -9.19 0.67 11.93
C GLU A 343 -8.11 1.24 11.00
N VAL A 344 -7.48 0.39 10.18
CA VAL A 344 -6.38 0.80 9.32
C VAL A 344 -6.90 1.09 7.91
N PRO A 345 -6.84 2.36 7.46
CA PRO A 345 -7.22 2.69 6.09
C PRO A 345 -6.19 2.19 5.08
N SER A 346 -6.66 1.86 3.88
CA SER A 346 -5.80 1.55 2.75
C SER A 346 -6.24 2.32 1.51
N VAL A 347 -5.25 2.68 0.67
CA VAL A 347 -5.47 3.48 -0.54
C VAL A 347 -4.75 2.87 -1.73
N VAL A 348 -5.40 2.87 -2.89
CA VAL A 348 -4.82 2.67 -4.21
C VAL A 348 -4.78 4.03 -4.89
N PHE A 349 -3.59 4.49 -5.26
CA PHE A 349 -3.37 5.87 -5.73
C PHE A 349 -3.52 6.02 -7.25
N THR A 350 -4.46 5.27 -7.83
CA THR A 350 -4.96 5.54 -9.19
C THR A 350 -5.69 6.88 -9.23
N ASN A 351 -6.08 7.33 -10.41
CA ASN A 351 -6.92 8.52 -10.59
C ASN A 351 -8.19 8.14 -11.39
N PRO A 352 -9.38 8.06 -10.74
CA PRO A 352 -9.64 8.34 -9.32
C PRO A 352 -8.99 7.32 -8.38
N GLN A 353 -8.75 7.76 -7.15
CA GLN A 353 -8.18 6.93 -6.09
C GLN A 353 -9.24 5.98 -5.51
N VAL A 354 -8.78 4.80 -5.03
CA VAL A 354 -9.65 3.88 -4.27
C VAL A 354 -9.20 3.85 -2.83
N ALA A 355 -10.10 4.10 -1.89
CA ALA A 355 -9.79 4.03 -0.47
C ALA A 355 -10.82 3.20 0.29
N LYS A 356 -10.37 2.55 1.35
CA LYS A 356 -11.25 1.78 2.24
C LYS A 356 -10.76 1.77 3.68
N VAL A 357 -11.70 1.60 4.59
CA VAL A 357 -11.49 1.31 6.01
C VAL A 357 -12.64 0.43 6.52
N GLY A 358 -12.36 -0.44 7.47
CA GLY A 358 -13.37 -1.29 8.09
C GLY A 358 -13.66 -2.58 7.33
N TYR A 359 -14.86 -3.09 7.54
CA TYR A 359 -15.35 -4.33 6.95
C TYR A 359 -15.98 -4.09 5.57
N THR A 360 -15.83 -5.04 4.66
CA THR A 360 -16.72 -5.15 3.50
C THR A 360 -18.09 -5.67 3.95
N GLU A 361 -19.09 -5.51 3.10
CA GLU A 361 -20.42 -6.08 3.30
C GLU A 361 -20.37 -7.59 3.51
N GLU A 362 -19.60 -8.30 2.67
CA GLU A 362 -19.41 -9.75 2.76
C GLU A 362 -18.78 -10.16 4.09
N GLU A 363 -17.68 -9.51 4.50
CA GLU A 363 -16.97 -9.78 5.77
C GLU A 363 -17.87 -9.53 6.98
N TYR A 364 -18.63 -8.42 6.98
CA TYR A 364 -19.49 -8.08 8.11
C TYR A 364 -20.70 -9.01 8.19
N SER A 365 -21.35 -9.33 7.05
CA SER A 365 -22.44 -10.31 6.97
C SER A 365 -21.99 -11.70 7.43
N ALA A 366 -20.81 -12.14 7.03
CA ALA A 366 -20.28 -13.44 7.47
C ALA A 366 -20.03 -13.49 8.98
N LYS A 367 -19.65 -12.35 9.59
CA LYS A 367 -19.38 -12.25 11.04
C LYS A 367 -20.63 -12.16 11.89
N THR A 368 -21.66 -11.41 11.45
CA THR A 368 -22.80 -11.00 12.27
C THR A 368 -24.14 -11.55 11.79
N HIS A 369 -24.17 -12.13 10.57
CA HIS A 369 -25.38 -12.56 9.86
C HIS A 369 -26.36 -11.43 9.55
N ALA A 370 -25.95 -10.17 9.71
CA ALA A 370 -26.76 -8.99 9.41
C ALA A 370 -25.86 -7.82 9.04
N CYS A 371 -26.18 -7.13 7.94
CA CYS A 371 -25.59 -5.83 7.62
C CYS A 371 -26.61 -4.98 6.86
N ALA A 372 -26.39 -3.67 6.87
CA ALA A 372 -27.05 -2.76 5.93
C ALA A 372 -25.97 -1.96 5.21
N CYS A 373 -26.15 -1.74 3.91
CA CYS A 373 -25.21 -0.96 3.12
C CYS A 373 -25.94 -0.01 2.18
N ARG A 374 -25.28 1.06 1.80
CA ARG A 374 -25.70 2.02 0.78
C ARG A 374 -24.52 2.40 -0.07
N THR A 375 -24.78 2.55 -1.36
CA THR A 375 -23.81 3.05 -2.33
C THR A 375 -24.42 4.25 -3.04
N ILE A 376 -23.67 5.33 -3.17
CA ILE A 376 -24.03 6.49 -3.97
C ILE A 376 -22.94 6.80 -4.99
N SER A 377 -23.34 7.43 -6.11
CA SER A 377 -22.40 7.92 -7.11
C SER A 377 -21.80 9.26 -6.67
N MET A 378 -20.51 9.49 -6.99
CA MET A 378 -19.86 10.80 -6.80
C MET A 378 -20.50 11.89 -7.66
N SER A 379 -21.29 11.53 -8.69
CA SER A 379 -22.08 12.48 -9.46
C SER A 379 -23.20 13.18 -8.66
N LEU A 380 -23.51 12.70 -7.46
CA LEU A 380 -24.45 13.38 -6.54
C LEU A 380 -23.76 14.46 -5.70
N VAL A 381 -22.43 14.56 -5.74
CA VAL A 381 -21.65 15.49 -4.93
C VAL A 381 -21.38 16.77 -5.72
N PRO A 382 -21.84 17.96 -5.27
CA PRO A 382 -21.66 19.22 -6.00
C PRO A 382 -20.21 19.53 -6.35
N LYS A 383 -19.28 19.24 -5.45
CA LYS A 383 -17.85 19.47 -5.68
C LYS A 383 -17.29 18.66 -6.85
N ALA A 384 -17.79 17.46 -7.09
CA ALA A 384 -17.38 16.61 -8.21
C ALA A 384 -17.67 17.29 -9.56
N HIS A 385 -18.83 17.94 -9.67
CA HIS A 385 -19.17 18.76 -10.86
C HIS A 385 -18.30 20.00 -10.98
N ILE A 386 -18.00 20.68 -9.88
CA ILE A 386 -17.16 21.89 -9.87
C ILE A 386 -15.76 21.59 -10.39
N ILE A 387 -15.17 20.46 -10.02
CA ILE A 387 -13.83 20.06 -10.49
C ILE A 387 -13.86 19.34 -11.84
N GLY A 388 -15.04 19.07 -12.39
CA GLY A 388 -15.21 18.38 -13.67
C GLY A 388 -14.86 16.89 -13.64
N ASP A 389 -14.88 16.28 -12.45
CA ASP A 389 -14.62 14.84 -12.24
C ASP A 389 -15.70 14.22 -11.35
N THR A 390 -16.70 13.61 -12.02
CA THR A 390 -17.83 12.94 -11.37
C THR A 390 -17.66 11.42 -11.29
N ARG A 391 -16.47 10.90 -11.68
CA ARG A 391 -16.16 9.48 -11.61
C ARG A 391 -16.09 9.03 -10.16
N GLY A 392 -16.65 7.86 -9.89
CA GLY A 392 -16.52 7.20 -8.60
C GLY A 392 -17.82 6.92 -7.89
N VAL A 393 -17.67 6.20 -6.81
CA VAL A 393 -18.74 5.76 -5.89
C VAL A 393 -18.24 5.80 -4.45
N ILE A 394 -19.16 5.94 -3.51
CA ILE A 394 -18.90 5.70 -2.09
C ILE A 394 -19.93 4.72 -1.54
N LYS A 395 -19.46 3.68 -0.85
CA LYS A 395 -20.26 2.67 -0.17
C LYS A 395 -19.98 2.73 1.33
N MET A 396 -21.04 2.71 2.13
CA MET A 396 -20.98 2.62 3.58
C MET A 396 -21.69 1.37 4.06
N VAL A 397 -21.04 0.64 4.97
CA VAL A 397 -21.54 -0.56 5.64
C VAL A 397 -21.77 -0.22 7.10
N ILE A 398 -22.97 -0.56 7.62
CA ILE A 398 -23.35 -0.29 9.01
C ILE A 398 -23.87 -1.54 9.70
N ASP A 399 -23.78 -1.57 11.01
CA ASP A 399 -24.54 -2.47 11.84
C ASP A 399 -26.02 -2.02 11.89
N PRO A 400 -26.98 -2.85 11.44
CA PRO A 400 -28.37 -2.44 11.34
C PRO A 400 -29.06 -2.21 12.70
N ASN A 401 -28.52 -2.78 13.79
CA ASN A 401 -29.12 -2.70 15.12
C ASN A 401 -28.64 -1.45 15.88
N THR A 402 -27.36 -1.11 15.71
CA THR A 402 -26.72 0.00 16.44
C THR A 402 -26.51 1.24 15.58
N LEU A 403 -26.68 1.13 14.26
CA LEU A 403 -26.40 2.14 13.24
C LEU A 403 -24.93 2.59 13.19
N LYS A 404 -24.02 1.87 13.88
CA LYS A 404 -22.59 2.15 13.85
C LYS A 404 -22.00 1.90 12.47
N ILE A 405 -21.15 2.80 12.03
CA ILE A 405 -20.40 2.67 10.78
C ILE A 405 -19.29 1.66 11.00
N VAL A 406 -19.31 0.56 10.24
CA VAL A 406 -18.34 -0.54 10.36
C VAL A 406 -17.43 -0.68 9.14
N GLY A 407 -17.76 0.01 8.05
CA GLY A 407 -16.90 0.06 6.87
C GLY A 407 -17.30 1.16 5.90
N VAL A 408 -16.30 1.76 5.25
CA VAL A 408 -16.48 2.74 4.18
C VAL A 408 -15.49 2.46 3.06
N HIS A 409 -15.99 2.41 1.83
CA HIS A 409 -15.23 2.08 0.62
C HIS A 409 -15.57 3.11 -0.45
N MET A 410 -14.56 3.68 -1.10
CA MET A 410 -14.81 4.74 -2.06
C MET A 410 -13.85 4.72 -3.24
N VAL A 411 -14.34 5.23 -4.37
CA VAL A 411 -13.58 5.65 -5.54
C VAL A 411 -13.87 7.12 -5.72
N SER A 412 -12.85 7.97 -5.66
CA SER A 412 -13.00 9.43 -5.80
C SER A 412 -11.66 10.09 -6.14
N ALA A 413 -11.70 11.26 -6.74
CA ALA A 413 -10.50 12.04 -7.07
C ALA A 413 -9.56 12.28 -5.87
N LEU A 414 -10.11 12.41 -4.65
CA LEU A 414 -9.36 12.66 -3.41
C LEU A 414 -9.70 11.62 -2.32
N ALA A 415 -9.92 10.36 -2.70
CA ALA A 415 -10.30 9.33 -1.74
C ALA A 415 -9.26 9.15 -0.61
N SER A 416 -7.97 9.37 -0.89
CA SER A 416 -6.90 9.31 0.11
C SER A 416 -7.07 10.32 1.24
N GLU A 417 -7.61 11.50 0.94
CA GLU A 417 -7.85 12.55 1.92
C GLU A 417 -9.19 12.35 2.64
N MET A 418 -10.22 11.91 1.91
CA MET A 418 -11.57 11.72 2.43
C MET A 418 -11.67 10.54 3.42
N ILE A 419 -10.86 9.50 3.24
CA ILE A 419 -10.96 8.26 4.04
C ILE A 419 -10.67 8.47 5.52
N HIS A 420 -9.97 9.54 5.90
CA HIS A 420 -9.59 9.79 7.29
C HIS A 420 -10.79 10.10 8.20
N GLU A 421 -11.81 10.81 7.70
CA GLU A 421 -13.08 11.00 8.39
C GLU A 421 -13.76 9.66 8.68
N ALA A 422 -13.88 8.81 7.65
CA ALA A 422 -14.43 7.47 7.78
C ALA A 422 -13.59 6.59 8.74
N THR A 423 -12.26 6.76 8.74
CA THR A 423 -11.38 6.04 9.68
C THR A 423 -11.68 6.41 11.13
N LEU A 424 -11.89 7.69 11.41
CA LEU A 424 -12.29 8.14 12.76
C LEU A 424 -13.70 7.62 13.11
N ALA A 425 -14.62 7.62 12.16
CA ALA A 425 -15.98 7.10 12.38
C ALA A 425 -15.95 5.61 12.76
N VAL A 426 -15.20 4.79 12.02
CA VAL A 426 -15.03 3.36 12.32
C VAL A 426 -14.32 3.15 13.67
N LYS A 427 -13.22 3.87 13.91
CA LYS A 427 -12.41 3.73 15.11
C LYS A 427 -13.15 4.07 16.38
N PHE A 428 -13.96 5.14 16.37
CA PHE A 428 -14.72 5.60 17.50
C PHE A 428 -16.16 5.09 17.51
N GLU A 429 -16.46 4.13 16.62
CA GLU A 429 -17.78 3.49 16.53
C GLU A 429 -18.93 4.49 16.36
N LEU A 430 -18.69 5.58 15.60
CA LEU A 430 -19.72 6.58 15.33
C LEU A 430 -20.87 5.97 14.52
N THR A 431 -22.08 6.51 14.75
CA THR A 431 -23.27 6.13 14.01
C THR A 431 -23.46 6.98 12.75
N ILE A 432 -24.36 6.56 11.84
CA ILE A 432 -24.76 7.41 10.71
C ILE A 432 -25.37 8.74 11.19
N ASP A 433 -26.07 8.75 12.31
CA ASP A 433 -26.69 9.97 12.85
C ASP A 433 -25.65 10.96 13.37
N ASP A 434 -24.52 10.49 13.94
CA ASP A 434 -23.38 11.34 14.32
C ASP A 434 -22.78 12.04 13.10
N VAL A 435 -22.59 11.32 11.98
CA VAL A 435 -22.07 11.89 10.74
C VAL A 435 -23.07 12.84 10.09
N ILE A 436 -24.36 12.49 10.06
CA ILE A 436 -25.44 13.35 9.53
C ILE A 436 -25.52 14.66 10.31
N GLY A 437 -25.45 14.58 11.65
CA GLY A 437 -25.51 15.75 12.54
C GLY A 437 -24.24 16.63 12.51
N THR A 438 -23.16 16.15 11.89
CA THR A 438 -21.91 16.92 11.76
C THR A 438 -22.02 17.90 10.58
N VAL A 439 -21.64 19.18 10.81
CA VAL A 439 -21.60 20.18 9.74
C VAL A 439 -20.34 19.95 8.90
N HIS A 440 -20.53 19.72 7.60
CA HIS A 440 -19.46 19.56 6.63
C HIS A 440 -19.17 20.87 5.91
N ALA A 441 -17.91 21.10 5.57
CA ALA A 441 -17.52 22.23 4.73
C ALA A 441 -18.07 22.05 3.31
N PHE A 442 -18.68 23.12 2.76
CA PHE A 442 -19.27 23.12 1.42
C PHE A 442 -18.58 24.15 0.52
N PRO A 443 -18.29 23.83 -0.76
CA PRO A 443 -18.40 22.52 -1.40
C PRO A 443 -17.10 21.69 -1.25
N THR A 444 -17.20 20.47 -0.79
CA THR A 444 -16.08 19.51 -0.68
C THR A 444 -16.46 18.13 -1.20
N LEU A 445 -15.46 17.30 -1.54
CA LEU A 445 -15.72 15.88 -1.87
C LEU A 445 -16.03 15.06 -0.61
N SER A 446 -15.56 15.46 0.58
CA SER A 446 -15.86 14.82 1.86
C SER A 446 -17.35 14.83 2.21
N GLU A 447 -18.13 15.76 1.64
CA GLU A 447 -19.60 15.75 1.74
C GLU A 447 -20.23 14.42 1.32
N ALA A 448 -19.54 13.65 0.45
CA ALA A 448 -19.99 12.30 0.06
C ALA A 448 -20.17 11.37 1.25
N VAL A 449 -19.35 11.52 2.33
CA VAL A 449 -19.48 10.70 3.54
C VAL A 449 -20.79 10.99 4.27
N LYS A 450 -21.18 12.27 4.36
CA LYS A 450 -22.51 12.67 4.89
C LYS A 450 -23.64 12.19 3.99
N LEU A 451 -23.52 12.38 2.67
CA LEU A 451 -24.57 11.99 1.73
C LEU A 451 -24.82 10.47 1.74
N VAL A 452 -23.79 9.65 1.81
CA VAL A 452 -23.97 8.20 1.91
C VAL A 452 -24.60 7.80 3.26
N ALA A 453 -24.28 8.48 4.36
CA ALA A 453 -24.95 8.28 5.64
C ALA A 453 -26.44 8.69 5.57
N GLN A 454 -26.75 9.84 4.96
CA GLN A 454 -28.15 10.30 4.74
C GLN A 454 -28.97 9.33 3.88
N SER A 455 -28.31 8.61 2.94
CA SER A 455 -29.00 7.67 2.04
C SER A 455 -29.64 6.47 2.78
N PHE A 456 -29.27 6.21 4.03
CA PHE A 456 -29.97 5.24 4.88
C PHE A 456 -31.32 5.75 5.40
N ARG A 457 -31.52 7.07 5.40
CA ARG A 457 -32.72 7.73 5.92
C ARG A 457 -33.66 8.22 4.84
N ARG A 458 -33.12 8.63 3.67
CA ARG A 458 -33.91 9.26 2.60
C ARG A 458 -33.22 9.12 1.23
N ASP A 459 -33.96 9.42 0.18
CA ASP A 459 -33.41 9.45 -1.19
C ASP A 459 -32.64 10.75 -1.42
N VAL A 460 -31.30 10.62 -1.39
CA VAL A 460 -30.36 11.76 -1.52
C VAL A 460 -30.38 12.41 -2.90
N SER A 461 -30.87 11.73 -3.94
CA SER A 461 -31.01 12.31 -5.29
C SER A 461 -32.05 13.43 -5.36
N LYS A 462 -32.92 13.53 -4.35
CA LYS A 462 -33.98 14.53 -4.24
C LYS A 462 -33.69 15.65 -3.25
N LEU A 463 -32.50 15.65 -2.68
CA LEU A 463 -32.10 16.70 -1.75
C LEU A 463 -31.50 17.90 -2.51
N SER A 464 -31.72 19.11 -1.97
CA SER A 464 -30.97 20.28 -2.38
C SER A 464 -29.58 20.30 -1.76
N CYS A 465 -28.65 21.08 -2.32
CA CYS A 465 -27.26 21.15 -1.89
C CYS A 465 -27.04 21.54 -0.41
N CYS A 466 -28.04 21.98 0.32
CA CYS A 466 -27.89 22.59 1.65
C CYS A 466 -28.92 22.06 2.66
N VAL A 467 -29.49 20.86 2.48
CA VAL A 467 -30.51 20.32 3.38
C VAL A 467 -29.94 19.30 4.34
N GLU A 468 -30.18 19.50 5.63
CA GLU A 468 -29.96 18.54 6.71
C GLU A 468 -31.02 17.42 6.67
#